data_9550561478465b4bb3bb4ef169b6adf7
#
_entry.id   9550561478465b4bb3bb4ef169b6adf7
#
_cell.length_a   1.000
_cell.length_b   1.000
_cell.length_c   1.000
_cell.angle_alpha   90.00
_cell.angle_beta   90.00
_cell.angle_gamma   90.00
#
_symmetry.space_group_name_H-M   'P 1'
#
loop_
_entity.id
_entity.type
_entity.pdbx_description
1 polymer ?
#
loop_
_entity_poly.entity_id
_entity_poly.type
_entity_poly.pdbx_seq_one_letter_code
_entity_poly.pdbx_strand_id
1 'polypeptide(L)'
;HLATTGRPGPVWIDIPVNYQGGYIETDSLPGYDPAQDDARLPPPVDDATVQMVLEKIRHAKRPVFHAGYGIRLSGGYAAFRAVAEKLNAVDLIEDENPLYCGRAGNMGDRPGNWAIQNADLILAVGTRISIRQVGYNWKTWARAAEVIMVDTDRAEMKKHTLHVEHPVWADAKDFLQKLDAAAAPLTPVSQAADWLATCQRWKKDYPAVLPRQWEENGTTANVYAFVRYLSSRLPE
;
A
#
# COMPACT_ATOMS: atom_id res chain seq x y z
N HIS A 1 6.01 23.72 3.14
CA HIS A 1 4.69 23.20 2.79
C HIS A 1 4.83 21.92 1.96
N LEU A 2 5.42 21.97 0.77
CA LEU A 2 5.56 20.79 -0.11
C LEU A 2 6.24 19.57 0.55
N ALA A 3 7.19 19.79 1.47
CA ALA A 3 7.88 18.70 2.16
C ALA A 3 6.97 17.90 3.11
N THR A 4 5.86 18.47 3.54
CA THR A 4 5.00 17.92 4.61
C THR A 4 3.55 17.71 4.19
N THR A 5 3.17 18.10 2.96
CA THR A 5 1.78 18.09 2.50
C THR A 5 1.60 17.12 1.31
N GLY A 6 0.43 16.56 1.16
CA GLY A 6 0.08 15.63 0.09
C GLY A 6 0.91 14.35 0.16
N ARG A 7 1.95 14.25 -0.65
CA ARG A 7 2.93 13.17 -0.59
C ARG A 7 4.23 13.70 0.04
N PRO A 8 4.39 13.61 1.37
CA PRO A 8 5.55 14.15 2.07
C PRO A 8 6.86 13.56 1.55
N GLY A 9 7.88 14.42 1.45
CA GLY A 9 9.20 14.01 0.99
C GLY A 9 10.21 15.14 1.06
N PRO A 10 11.50 14.84 0.82
CA PRO A 10 12.53 15.85 0.84
C PRO A 10 12.33 16.85 -0.32
N VAL A 11 12.56 18.11 -0.03
CA VAL A 11 12.59 19.20 -1.01
C VAL A 11 14.02 19.71 -1.12
N TRP A 12 14.50 19.86 -2.34
CA TRP A 12 15.82 20.42 -2.63
C TRP A 12 15.67 21.82 -3.20
N ILE A 13 16.42 22.78 -2.65
CA ILE A 13 16.49 24.15 -3.15
C ILE A 13 17.90 24.39 -3.66
N ASP A 14 18.04 24.69 -4.94
CA ASP A 14 19.30 25.05 -5.57
C ASP A 14 19.32 26.56 -5.84
N ILE A 15 20.28 27.26 -5.25
CA ILE A 15 20.46 28.71 -5.42
C ILE A 15 21.83 28.93 -6.04
N PRO A 16 21.89 29.20 -7.36
CA PRO A 16 23.17 29.50 -8.04
C PRO A 16 23.92 30.67 -7.40
N VAL A 17 25.23 30.54 -7.32
CA VAL A 17 26.10 31.51 -6.60
C VAL A 17 25.96 32.96 -7.06
N ASN A 18 25.70 33.20 -8.34
CA ASN A 18 25.48 34.50 -8.89
C ASN A 18 24.18 35.17 -8.39
N TYR A 19 23.17 34.38 -7.99
CA TYR A 19 21.96 34.91 -7.35
C TYR A 19 22.14 35.16 -5.86
N GLN A 20 23.03 34.40 -5.19
CA GLN A 20 23.27 34.57 -3.75
C GLN A 20 23.86 35.95 -3.39
N GLY A 21 24.65 36.55 -4.30
CA GLY A 21 25.22 37.88 -4.16
C GLY A 21 24.41 38.98 -4.83
N GLY A 22 23.29 38.66 -5.45
CA GLY A 22 22.44 39.60 -6.15
C GLY A 22 21.65 40.50 -5.20
N TYR A 23 21.52 41.81 -5.56
CA TYR A 23 20.62 42.71 -4.86
C TYR A 23 19.17 42.43 -5.26
N ILE A 24 18.26 42.35 -4.28
CA ILE A 24 16.83 42.19 -4.51
C ILE A 24 16.02 43.16 -3.66
N GLU A 25 14.94 43.67 -4.25
CA GLU A 25 13.94 44.50 -3.56
C GLU A 25 12.93 43.61 -2.86
N THR A 26 13.15 43.33 -1.58
CA THR A 26 12.33 42.38 -0.82
C THR A 26 10.89 42.80 -0.66
N ASP A 27 10.62 44.11 -0.58
CA ASP A 27 9.27 44.66 -0.33
C ASP A 27 8.33 44.50 -1.52
N SER A 28 8.86 44.24 -2.71
CA SER A 28 8.08 44.07 -3.94
C SER A 28 7.85 42.58 -4.29
N LEU A 29 8.48 41.66 -3.57
CA LEU A 29 8.36 40.24 -3.87
C LEU A 29 7.09 39.63 -3.26
N PRO A 30 6.32 38.85 -4.04
CA PRO A 30 5.20 38.13 -3.48
C PRO A 30 5.70 37.05 -2.52
N GLY A 31 5.05 36.93 -1.37
CA GLY A 31 5.29 35.83 -0.43
C GLY A 31 4.80 34.49 -1.02
N TYR A 32 5.29 33.39 -0.44
CA TYR A 32 4.80 32.08 -0.78
C TYR A 32 3.35 31.90 -0.28
N ASP A 33 2.45 31.50 -1.18
CA ASP A 33 1.07 31.17 -0.85
C ASP A 33 0.85 29.65 -0.93
N PRO A 34 0.66 28.95 0.21
CA PRO A 34 0.39 27.51 0.25
C PRO A 34 -0.82 27.08 -0.59
N ALA A 35 -1.84 27.93 -0.71
CA ALA A 35 -3.05 27.61 -1.46
C ALA A 35 -2.79 27.30 -2.95
N GLN A 36 -1.71 27.81 -3.52
CA GLN A 36 -1.31 27.49 -4.90
C GLN A 36 -0.88 26.03 -5.05
N ASP A 37 -0.29 25.44 -4.01
CA ASP A 37 0.12 24.04 -4.00
C ASP A 37 -1.00 23.12 -3.51
N ASP A 38 -1.89 23.59 -2.65
CA ASP A 38 -3.04 22.85 -2.17
C ASP A 38 -4.03 22.47 -3.30
N ALA A 39 -4.07 23.25 -4.36
CA ALA A 39 -4.82 22.91 -5.58
C ALA A 39 -4.35 21.60 -6.26
N ARG A 40 -3.17 21.10 -5.90
CA ARG A 40 -2.63 19.80 -6.37
C ARG A 40 -3.02 18.63 -5.49
N LEU A 41 -3.61 18.89 -4.32
CA LEU A 41 -4.07 17.85 -3.41
C LEU A 41 -5.36 17.21 -3.93
N PRO A 42 -5.58 15.93 -3.65
CA PRO A 42 -6.83 15.29 -4.01
C PRO A 42 -7.99 15.92 -3.22
N PRO A 43 -9.16 16.08 -3.84
CA PRO A 43 -10.37 16.43 -3.12
C PRO A 43 -10.77 15.30 -2.16
N PRO A 44 -11.64 15.56 -1.17
CA PRO A 44 -12.28 14.50 -0.41
C PRO A 44 -12.93 13.49 -1.35
N VAL A 45 -12.74 12.19 -1.08
CA VAL A 45 -13.34 11.14 -1.91
C VAL A 45 -14.87 11.21 -1.81
N ASP A 46 -15.56 11.04 -2.94
CA ASP A 46 -17.02 11.05 -2.96
C ASP A 46 -17.63 9.69 -2.55
N ASP A 47 -18.84 9.73 -2.07
CA ASP A 47 -19.55 8.54 -1.58
C ASP A 47 -19.83 7.53 -2.69
N ALA A 48 -20.02 7.97 -3.93
CA ALA A 48 -20.27 7.08 -5.07
C ALA A 48 -19.03 6.23 -5.36
N THR A 49 -17.84 6.82 -5.29
CA THR A 49 -16.55 6.10 -5.40
C THR A 49 -16.41 5.07 -4.29
N VAL A 50 -16.71 5.44 -3.04
CA VAL A 50 -16.63 4.51 -1.91
C VAL A 50 -17.61 3.34 -2.08
N GLN A 51 -18.85 3.60 -2.49
CA GLN A 51 -19.85 2.55 -2.75
C GLN A 51 -19.45 1.63 -3.89
N MET A 52 -18.91 2.17 -4.97
CA MET A 52 -18.38 1.38 -6.09
C MET A 52 -17.29 0.40 -5.62
N VAL A 53 -16.33 0.88 -4.82
CA VAL A 53 -15.26 0.01 -4.28
C VAL A 53 -15.84 -1.06 -3.37
N LEU A 54 -16.76 -0.70 -2.50
CA LEU A 54 -17.41 -1.62 -1.56
C LEU A 54 -18.18 -2.72 -2.30
N GLU A 55 -18.94 -2.37 -3.34
CA GLU A 55 -19.66 -3.33 -4.16
C GLU A 55 -18.69 -4.31 -4.88
N LYS A 56 -17.57 -3.81 -5.40
CA LYS A 56 -16.55 -4.68 -6.01
C LYS A 56 -15.96 -5.66 -5.01
N ILE A 57 -15.66 -5.21 -3.79
CA ILE A 57 -15.15 -6.09 -2.72
C ILE A 57 -16.19 -7.16 -2.37
N ARG A 58 -17.48 -6.79 -2.28
CA ARG A 58 -18.58 -7.74 -1.98
C ARG A 58 -18.71 -8.86 -3.02
N HIS A 59 -18.44 -8.56 -4.28
CA HIS A 59 -18.57 -9.52 -5.38
C HIS A 59 -17.30 -10.31 -5.65
N ALA A 60 -16.16 -9.84 -5.14
CA ALA A 60 -14.89 -10.52 -5.32
C ALA A 60 -14.85 -11.84 -4.52
N LYS A 61 -14.32 -12.88 -5.16
CA LYS A 61 -14.11 -14.19 -4.53
C LYS A 61 -12.72 -14.32 -3.92
N ARG A 62 -11.76 -13.57 -4.46
CA ARG A 62 -10.34 -13.59 -4.05
C ARG A 62 -9.79 -12.17 -3.95
N PRO A 63 -10.41 -11.32 -3.11
CA PRO A 63 -9.94 -9.96 -2.95
C PRO A 63 -8.59 -9.93 -2.23
N VAL A 64 -7.72 -8.99 -2.66
CA VAL A 64 -6.47 -8.66 -1.98
C VAL A 64 -6.44 -7.17 -1.72
N PHE A 65 -6.16 -6.80 -0.48
CA PHE A 65 -5.88 -5.43 -0.11
C PHE A 65 -4.36 -5.22 -0.15
N HIS A 66 -3.85 -4.50 -1.12
CA HIS A 66 -2.42 -4.24 -1.28
C HIS A 66 -2.07 -2.88 -0.67
N ALA A 67 -1.73 -2.88 0.64
CA ALA A 67 -1.42 -1.68 1.38
C ALA A 67 0.02 -1.20 1.15
N GLY A 68 0.18 0.09 1.08
CA GLY A 68 1.47 0.73 0.99
C GLY A 68 1.78 1.65 2.18
N TYR A 69 3.03 2.09 2.25
CA TYR A 69 3.49 2.98 3.31
C TYR A 69 2.76 4.34 3.34
N GLY A 70 2.13 4.74 2.22
CA GLY A 70 1.28 5.93 2.16
C GLY A 70 0.13 5.93 3.18
N ILE A 71 -0.35 4.76 3.58
CA ILE A 71 -1.36 4.64 4.65
C ILE A 71 -0.81 5.14 6.00
N ARG A 72 0.44 4.80 6.33
CA ARG A 72 1.09 5.30 7.56
C ARG A 72 1.42 6.79 7.45
N LEU A 73 1.91 7.23 6.30
CA LEU A 73 2.23 8.64 6.06
C LEU A 73 1.00 9.55 6.19
N SER A 74 -0.17 9.11 5.71
CA SER A 74 -1.42 9.85 5.84
C SER A 74 -2.00 9.80 7.26
N GLY A 75 -1.49 8.93 8.15
CA GLY A 75 -2.09 8.65 9.45
C GLY A 75 -3.36 7.79 9.35
N GLY A 76 -3.56 7.06 8.26
CA GLY A 76 -4.73 6.21 7.99
C GLY A 76 -4.66 4.80 8.56
N TYR A 77 -3.62 4.44 9.31
CA TYR A 77 -3.36 3.05 9.72
C TYR A 77 -4.48 2.43 10.58
N ALA A 78 -5.07 3.19 11.49
CA ALA A 78 -6.18 2.70 12.32
C ALA A 78 -7.44 2.37 11.48
N ALA A 79 -7.78 3.26 10.52
CA ALA A 79 -8.88 3.03 9.60
C ALA A 79 -8.60 1.83 8.68
N PHE A 80 -7.36 1.68 8.22
CA PHE A 80 -6.92 0.54 7.44
C PHE A 80 -7.15 -0.78 8.18
N ARG A 81 -6.72 -0.90 9.44
CA ARG A 81 -6.95 -2.11 10.24
C ARG A 81 -8.43 -2.44 10.38
N ALA A 82 -9.25 -1.45 10.70
CA ALA A 82 -10.69 -1.63 10.84
C ALA A 82 -11.35 -2.13 9.54
N VAL A 83 -10.95 -1.58 8.39
CA VAL A 83 -11.41 -2.02 7.07
C VAL A 83 -10.95 -3.45 6.78
N ALA A 84 -9.68 -3.77 7.00
CA ALA A 84 -9.14 -5.10 6.74
C ALA A 84 -9.86 -6.19 7.55
N GLU A 85 -10.12 -5.94 8.83
CA GLU A 85 -10.85 -6.84 9.72
C GLU A 85 -12.30 -7.04 9.27
N LYS A 86 -13.02 -5.97 8.88
CA LYS A 86 -14.41 -6.04 8.41
C LYS A 86 -14.57 -6.76 7.08
N LEU A 87 -13.60 -6.60 6.19
CA LEU A 87 -13.68 -7.11 4.81
C LEU A 87 -12.98 -8.45 4.60
N ASN A 88 -12.34 -9.02 5.62
CA ASN A 88 -11.50 -10.23 5.52
C ASN A 88 -10.52 -10.18 4.33
N ALA A 89 -9.98 -8.98 4.07
CA ALA A 89 -9.08 -8.77 2.96
C ALA A 89 -7.64 -9.06 3.39
N VAL A 90 -6.92 -9.85 2.60
CA VAL A 90 -5.53 -10.26 2.84
C VAL A 90 -4.59 -9.08 2.62
N ASP A 91 -3.72 -8.73 3.60
CA ASP A 91 -2.82 -7.59 3.47
C ASP A 91 -1.59 -7.53 4.39
N LEU A 92 -0.84 -6.44 4.20
CA LEU A 92 0.35 -5.93 4.90
C LEU A 92 0.04 -5.46 6.34
N ILE A 93 -0.45 -6.35 7.17
CA ILE A 93 -0.57 -6.21 8.62
C ILE A 93 0.66 -6.89 9.27
N GLU A 94 0.73 -6.94 10.57
CA GLU A 94 1.75 -7.68 11.30
C GLU A 94 1.80 -9.15 10.84
N ASP A 95 2.98 -9.72 10.74
CA ASP A 95 3.21 -11.09 10.22
C ASP A 95 2.37 -12.16 10.93
N GLU A 96 2.01 -11.94 12.19
CA GLU A 96 1.20 -12.82 13.03
C GLU A 96 -0.30 -12.67 12.80
N ASN A 97 -0.75 -11.59 12.16
CA ASN A 97 -2.16 -11.38 11.89
C ASN A 97 -2.68 -12.45 10.91
N PRO A 98 -3.83 -13.08 11.20
CA PRO A 98 -4.39 -14.12 10.31
C PRO A 98 -4.78 -13.60 8.93
N LEU A 99 -4.97 -12.29 8.76
CA LEU A 99 -5.25 -11.69 7.44
C LEU A 99 -3.98 -11.46 6.61
N TYR A 100 -2.79 -11.54 7.22
CA TYR A 100 -1.54 -11.34 6.52
C TYR A 100 -1.17 -12.56 5.67
N CYS A 101 -0.98 -12.36 4.37
CA CYS A 101 -0.59 -13.45 3.45
C CYS A 101 0.87 -13.40 3.00
N GLY A 102 1.58 -12.32 3.28
CA GLY A 102 2.98 -12.16 2.86
C GLY A 102 3.21 -10.89 2.05
N ARG A 103 4.43 -10.74 1.55
CA ARG A 103 4.86 -9.59 0.76
C ARG A 103 5.00 -9.98 -0.71
N ALA A 104 4.36 -9.21 -1.57
CA ALA A 104 4.49 -9.39 -3.01
C ALA A 104 5.72 -8.65 -3.57
N GLY A 105 6.25 -9.14 -4.69
CA GLY A 105 7.34 -8.54 -5.45
C GLY A 105 8.60 -9.39 -5.51
N ASN A 106 9.65 -8.85 -6.14
CA ASN A 106 10.92 -9.55 -6.36
C ASN A 106 11.65 -9.92 -5.05
N MET A 107 11.46 -9.10 -4.02
CA MET A 107 11.99 -9.33 -2.67
C MET A 107 10.92 -9.87 -1.72
N GLY A 108 9.78 -10.26 -2.26
CA GLY A 108 8.66 -10.82 -1.53
C GLY A 108 8.78 -12.32 -1.31
N ASP A 109 7.80 -12.87 -0.61
CA ASP A 109 7.66 -14.30 -0.39
C ASP A 109 6.70 -14.94 -1.40
N ARG A 110 6.68 -16.27 -1.42
CA ARG A 110 5.79 -17.03 -2.31
C ARG A 110 4.32 -16.79 -2.03
N PRO A 111 3.84 -16.87 -0.78
CA PRO A 111 2.44 -16.63 -0.46
C PRO A 111 1.93 -15.26 -0.93
N GLY A 112 2.67 -14.18 -0.65
CA GLY A 112 2.31 -12.84 -1.10
C GLY A 112 2.26 -12.72 -2.62
N ASN A 113 3.25 -13.29 -3.32
CA ASN A 113 3.23 -13.30 -4.79
C ASN A 113 2.07 -14.12 -5.36
N TRP A 114 1.75 -15.27 -4.77
CA TRP A 114 0.62 -16.08 -5.21
C TRP A 114 -0.72 -15.42 -4.92
N ALA A 115 -0.85 -14.70 -3.81
CA ALA A 115 -2.04 -13.92 -3.51
C ALA A 115 -2.31 -12.90 -4.61
N ILE A 116 -1.34 -12.08 -4.97
CA ILE A 116 -1.46 -11.10 -6.06
C ILE A 116 -1.79 -11.78 -7.40
N GLN A 117 -1.11 -12.87 -7.74
CA GLN A 117 -1.27 -13.53 -9.05
C GLN A 117 -2.59 -14.29 -9.22
N ASN A 118 -3.24 -14.66 -8.13
CA ASN A 118 -4.49 -15.39 -8.15
C ASN A 118 -5.70 -14.58 -7.65
N ALA A 119 -5.49 -13.31 -7.25
CA ALA A 119 -6.57 -12.40 -6.93
C ALA A 119 -7.51 -12.19 -8.14
N ASP A 120 -8.77 -11.90 -7.87
CA ASP A 120 -9.74 -11.41 -8.85
C ASP A 120 -10.04 -9.91 -8.66
N LEU A 121 -9.67 -9.38 -7.48
CA LEU A 121 -9.71 -7.95 -7.17
C LEU A 121 -8.49 -7.56 -6.35
N ILE A 122 -7.82 -6.48 -6.72
CA ILE A 122 -6.77 -5.84 -5.92
C ILE A 122 -7.19 -4.43 -5.57
N LEU A 123 -7.33 -4.15 -4.28
CA LEU A 123 -7.45 -2.79 -3.76
C LEU A 123 -6.06 -2.32 -3.30
N ALA A 124 -5.42 -1.49 -4.08
CA ALA A 124 -4.10 -0.93 -3.80
C ALA A 124 -4.23 0.48 -3.21
N VAL A 125 -3.79 0.69 -1.97
CA VAL A 125 -3.93 1.98 -1.26
C VAL A 125 -2.58 2.47 -0.79
N GLY A 126 -2.22 3.70 -1.19
CA GLY A 126 -0.98 4.35 -0.76
C GLY A 126 0.29 3.57 -1.13
N THR A 127 0.22 2.79 -2.20
CA THR A 127 1.36 2.02 -2.73
C THR A 127 1.64 2.40 -4.17
N ARG A 128 2.91 2.64 -4.46
CA ARG A 128 3.34 2.99 -5.83
C ARG A 128 3.28 1.82 -6.80
N ILE A 129 3.17 0.60 -6.33
CA ILE A 129 3.30 -0.63 -7.12
C ILE A 129 4.49 -0.51 -8.10
N SER A 130 5.68 -0.39 -7.51
CA SER A 130 6.92 -0.12 -8.26
C SER A 130 7.38 -1.34 -9.05
N ILE A 131 8.38 -1.16 -9.91
CA ILE A 131 9.02 -2.25 -10.66
C ILE A 131 9.50 -3.40 -9.77
N ARG A 132 9.82 -3.13 -8.50
CA ARG A 132 10.18 -4.17 -7.53
C ARG A 132 9.02 -5.08 -7.16
N GLN A 133 7.79 -4.60 -7.31
CA GLN A 133 6.57 -5.37 -7.03
C GLN A 133 6.04 -6.06 -8.29
N VAL A 134 6.03 -5.37 -9.43
CA VAL A 134 5.51 -5.92 -10.69
C VAL A 134 6.53 -6.73 -11.49
N GLY A 135 7.82 -6.51 -11.26
CA GLY A 135 8.88 -7.11 -12.04
C GLY A 135 9.02 -6.50 -13.44
N TYR A 136 9.95 -7.04 -14.23
CA TYR A 136 10.17 -6.58 -15.62
C TYR A 136 9.10 -7.08 -16.59
N ASN A 137 8.44 -8.18 -16.27
CA ASN A 137 7.31 -8.69 -17.06
C ASN A 137 5.98 -8.22 -16.46
N TRP A 138 5.82 -6.90 -16.34
CA TRP A 138 4.66 -6.27 -15.71
C TRP A 138 3.31 -6.63 -16.34
N LYS A 139 3.29 -7.04 -17.62
CA LYS A 139 2.07 -7.47 -18.32
C LYS A 139 1.43 -8.73 -17.70
N THR A 140 2.18 -9.49 -16.93
CA THR A 140 1.69 -10.69 -16.27
C THR A 140 1.37 -10.48 -14.78
N TRP A 141 1.63 -9.27 -14.27
CA TRP A 141 1.30 -8.95 -12.88
C TRP A 141 -0.22 -8.85 -12.71
N ALA A 142 -0.73 -9.44 -11.64
CA ALA A 142 -2.16 -9.41 -11.31
C ALA A 142 -3.08 -9.79 -12.48
N ARG A 143 -2.65 -10.77 -13.27
CA ARG A 143 -3.20 -11.12 -14.60
C ARG A 143 -4.70 -11.40 -14.66
N ALA A 144 -5.35 -11.71 -13.53
CA ALA A 144 -6.75 -12.05 -13.42
C ALA A 144 -7.54 -11.09 -12.53
N ALA A 145 -6.86 -10.10 -11.95
CA ALA A 145 -7.46 -9.17 -11.02
C ALA A 145 -7.87 -7.87 -11.71
N GLU A 146 -9.04 -7.38 -11.34
CA GLU A 146 -9.40 -5.99 -11.51
C GLU A 146 -8.64 -5.16 -10.47
N VAL A 147 -8.01 -4.05 -10.86
CA VAL A 147 -7.16 -3.25 -9.99
C VAL A 147 -7.81 -1.89 -9.69
N ILE A 148 -8.08 -1.66 -8.42
CA ILE A 148 -8.46 -0.35 -7.89
C ILE A 148 -7.22 0.24 -7.23
N MET A 149 -6.81 1.43 -7.64
CA MET A 149 -5.63 2.10 -7.06
C MET A 149 -6.01 3.45 -6.47
N VAL A 150 -5.75 3.61 -5.17
CA VAL A 150 -5.98 4.85 -4.43
C VAL A 150 -4.63 5.49 -4.15
N ASP A 151 -4.37 6.64 -4.73
CA ASP A 151 -3.14 7.39 -4.54
C ASP A 151 -3.37 8.89 -4.64
N THR A 152 -2.53 9.68 -3.98
CA THR A 152 -2.51 11.15 -4.08
C THR A 152 -1.83 11.63 -5.36
N ASP A 153 -1.04 10.79 -6.01
CA ASP A 153 -0.29 11.11 -7.22
C ASP A 153 -0.94 10.47 -8.46
N ARG A 154 -1.56 11.31 -9.29
CA ARG A 154 -2.19 10.86 -10.54
C ARG A 154 -1.21 10.21 -11.53
N ALA A 155 0.07 10.56 -11.47
CA ALA A 155 1.06 10.00 -12.36
C ALA A 155 1.34 8.53 -12.04
N GLU A 156 1.29 8.17 -10.75
CA GLU A 156 1.47 6.79 -10.30
C GLU A 156 0.37 5.86 -10.87
N MET A 157 -0.86 6.35 -10.98
CA MET A 157 -2.00 5.58 -11.52
C MET A 157 -1.99 5.45 -13.04
N LYS A 158 -1.19 6.28 -13.73
CA LYS A 158 -1.10 6.32 -15.20
C LYS A 158 0.17 5.67 -15.76
N LYS A 159 0.94 4.97 -14.94
CA LYS A 159 2.17 4.32 -15.38
C LYS A 159 1.87 3.24 -16.43
N HIS A 160 2.68 3.20 -17.49
CA HIS A 160 2.58 2.16 -18.53
C HIS A 160 2.90 0.74 -18.03
N THR A 161 3.51 0.62 -16.83
CA THR A 161 3.85 -0.66 -16.18
C THR A 161 2.72 -1.22 -15.33
N LEU A 162 1.57 -0.55 -15.29
CA LEU A 162 0.39 -0.99 -14.56
C LEU A 162 -0.84 -0.86 -15.42
N HIS A 163 -1.73 -1.83 -15.29
CA HIS A 163 -3.11 -1.68 -15.73
C HIS A 163 -3.96 -1.42 -14.48
N VAL A 164 -4.60 -0.25 -14.45
CA VAL A 164 -5.45 0.19 -13.33
C VAL A 164 -6.83 0.47 -13.90
N GLU A 165 -7.80 -0.38 -13.59
CA GLU A 165 -9.18 -0.23 -14.07
C GLU A 165 -9.89 0.92 -13.38
N HIS A 166 -9.64 1.09 -12.07
CA HIS A 166 -10.31 2.12 -11.27
C HIS A 166 -9.27 2.98 -10.52
N PRO A 167 -8.75 4.04 -11.18
CA PRO A 167 -7.92 5.02 -10.52
C PRO A 167 -8.76 5.91 -9.59
N VAL A 168 -8.45 5.94 -8.31
CA VAL A 168 -9.08 6.80 -7.30
C VAL A 168 -8.08 7.82 -6.81
N TRP A 169 -8.25 9.06 -7.22
CA TRP A 169 -7.40 10.16 -6.77
C TRP A 169 -7.88 10.68 -5.43
N ALA A 170 -7.30 10.19 -4.35
CA ALA A 170 -7.72 10.49 -2.99
C ALA A 170 -6.56 10.38 -1.99
N ASP A 171 -6.71 11.03 -0.84
CA ASP A 171 -5.89 10.76 0.33
C ASP A 171 -6.24 9.40 0.93
N ALA A 172 -5.23 8.62 1.31
CA ALA A 172 -5.44 7.27 1.82
C ALA A 172 -6.24 7.24 3.12
N LYS A 173 -6.04 8.22 4.01
CA LYS A 173 -6.78 8.30 5.28
C LYS A 173 -8.25 8.66 5.05
N ASP A 174 -8.53 9.67 4.24
CA ASP A 174 -9.91 10.08 3.90
C ASP A 174 -10.66 8.92 3.26
N PHE A 175 -10.05 8.27 2.26
CA PHE A 175 -10.63 7.11 1.60
C PHE A 175 -10.93 5.97 2.59
N LEU A 176 -9.96 5.60 3.43
CA LEU A 176 -10.11 4.48 4.37
C LEU A 176 -11.14 4.77 5.46
N GLN A 177 -11.21 5.99 5.97
CA GLN A 177 -12.21 6.38 6.96
C GLN A 177 -13.65 6.30 6.39
N LYS A 178 -13.84 6.74 5.16
CA LYS A 178 -15.14 6.65 4.49
C LYS A 178 -15.50 5.20 4.13
N LEU A 179 -14.53 4.42 3.69
CA LEU A 179 -14.74 3.00 3.42
C LEU A 179 -15.10 2.23 4.70
N ASP A 180 -14.42 2.52 5.81
CA ASP A 180 -14.71 1.95 7.12
C ASP A 180 -16.13 2.27 7.60
N ALA A 181 -16.54 3.52 7.47
CA ALA A 181 -17.89 3.96 7.82
C ALA A 181 -18.96 3.28 6.95
N ALA A 182 -18.72 3.18 5.65
CA ALA A 182 -19.63 2.51 4.71
C ALA A 182 -19.69 0.98 4.91
N ALA A 183 -18.61 0.37 5.38
CA ALA A 183 -18.53 -1.06 5.69
C ALA A 183 -19.14 -1.43 7.07
N ALA A 184 -19.40 -0.47 7.94
CA ALA A 184 -19.88 -0.72 9.32
C ALA A 184 -21.11 -1.63 9.43
N PRO A 185 -22.10 -1.58 8.51
CA PRO A 185 -23.26 -2.46 8.56
C PRO A 185 -23.06 -3.84 7.95
N LEU A 186 -21.85 -4.17 7.45
CA LEU A 186 -21.59 -5.40 6.73
C LEU A 186 -21.17 -6.52 7.68
N THR A 187 -21.75 -7.69 7.50
CA THR A 187 -21.17 -8.96 7.97
C THR A 187 -19.94 -9.27 7.13
N PRO A 188 -18.87 -9.85 7.72
CA PRO A 188 -17.71 -10.29 6.97
C PRO A 188 -18.11 -11.09 5.73
N VAL A 189 -17.47 -10.79 4.60
CA VAL A 189 -17.81 -11.42 3.31
C VAL A 189 -17.48 -12.90 3.36
N SER A 190 -18.50 -13.75 3.51
CA SER A 190 -18.34 -15.21 3.64
C SER A 190 -17.67 -15.84 2.41
N GLN A 191 -17.79 -15.23 1.23
CA GLN A 191 -17.20 -15.72 0.00
C GLN A 191 -15.67 -15.67 -0.02
N ALA A 192 -15.04 -14.80 0.79
CA ALA A 192 -13.59 -14.71 0.89
C ALA A 192 -12.97 -15.69 1.92
N ALA A 193 -13.79 -16.45 2.67
CA ALA A 193 -13.30 -17.36 3.71
C ALA A 193 -12.39 -18.46 3.14
N ASP A 194 -12.81 -19.10 2.05
CA ASP A 194 -12.01 -20.16 1.39
C ASP A 194 -10.71 -19.60 0.79
N TRP A 195 -10.78 -18.35 0.31
CA TRP A 195 -9.61 -17.64 -0.18
C TRP A 195 -8.62 -17.36 0.94
N LEU A 196 -9.08 -16.82 2.05
CA LEU A 196 -8.25 -16.58 3.23
C LEU A 196 -7.62 -17.89 3.73
N ALA A 197 -8.38 -18.97 3.84
CA ALA A 197 -7.87 -20.28 4.23
C ALA A 197 -6.77 -20.77 3.26
N THR A 198 -6.93 -20.52 1.97
CA THR A 198 -5.92 -20.86 0.96
C THR A 198 -4.64 -20.05 1.16
N CYS A 199 -4.74 -18.74 1.37
CA CYS A 199 -3.59 -17.87 1.64
C CYS A 199 -2.87 -18.28 2.94
N GLN A 200 -3.60 -18.57 3.99
CA GLN A 200 -3.04 -19.03 5.26
C GLN A 200 -2.31 -20.39 5.12
N ARG A 201 -2.86 -21.31 4.32
CA ARG A 201 -2.19 -22.58 4.01
C ARG A 201 -0.87 -22.33 3.28
N TRP A 202 -0.84 -21.44 2.27
CA TRP A 202 0.41 -21.09 1.59
C TRP A 202 1.45 -20.48 2.54
N LYS A 203 1.02 -19.61 3.46
CA LYS A 203 1.91 -19.03 4.46
C LYS A 203 2.52 -20.09 5.39
N LYS A 204 1.72 -21.09 5.77
CA LYS A 204 2.16 -22.22 6.60
C LYS A 204 3.12 -23.14 5.84
N ASP A 205 2.78 -23.50 4.59
CA ASP A 205 3.54 -24.47 3.80
C ASP A 205 4.83 -23.88 3.23
N TYR A 206 4.88 -22.53 3.06
CA TYR A 206 6.03 -21.82 2.49
C TYR A 206 6.44 -20.64 3.37
N PRO A 207 6.88 -20.89 4.61
CA PRO A 207 7.28 -19.81 5.52
C PRO A 207 8.52 -19.08 5.01
N ALA A 208 8.64 -17.79 5.36
CA ALA A 208 9.78 -16.96 4.98
C ALA A 208 11.10 -17.50 5.53
N VAL A 209 11.06 -18.14 6.70
CA VAL A 209 12.21 -18.82 7.31
C VAL A 209 11.91 -20.30 7.43
N LEU A 210 12.66 -21.13 6.74
CA LEU A 210 12.48 -22.58 6.74
C LEU A 210 13.05 -23.21 8.02
N PRO A 211 12.52 -24.36 8.51
CA PRO A 211 13.03 -25.06 9.69
C PRO A 211 14.54 -25.27 9.65
N ARG A 212 15.09 -25.73 8.52
CA ARG A 212 16.53 -25.97 8.32
C ARG A 212 17.42 -24.72 8.51
N GLN A 213 16.83 -23.50 8.44
CA GLN A 213 17.56 -22.25 8.61
C GLN A 213 17.77 -21.88 10.07
N TRP A 214 17.04 -22.55 10.99
CA TRP A 214 17.21 -22.45 12.43
C TRP A 214 18.26 -23.43 12.98
N GLU A 215 18.69 -24.41 12.17
CA GLU A 215 19.66 -25.40 12.59
C GLU A 215 21.06 -24.75 12.72
N GLU A 216 21.72 -25.01 13.84
CA GLU A 216 23.07 -24.54 14.08
C GLU A 216 24.05 -25.37 13.24
N ASN A 217 24.85 -24.68 12.43
CA ASN A 217 25.97 -25.30 11.69
C ASN A 217 27.34 -25.03 12.32
N GLY A 218 27.38 -24.49 13.53
CA GLY A 218 28.55 -24.29 14.39
C GLY A 218 29.44 -23.09 14.08
N THR A 219 29.33 -22.44 12.91
CA THR A 219 30.25 -21.37 12.51
C THR A 219 29.58 -20.11 11.99
N THR A 220 28.36 -20.19 11.46
CA THR A 220 27.69 -19.04 10.84
C THR A 220 26.20 -19.04 11.17
N ALA A 221 25.66 -17.87 11.49
CA ALA A 221 24.23 -17.69 11.63
C ALA A 221 23.54 -17.53 10.26
N ASN A 222 22.42 -18.20 10.06
CA ASN A 222 21.59 -17.96 8.90
C ASN A 222 20.94 -16.58 8.99
N VAL A 223 21.13 -15.74 7.98
CA VAL A 223 20.65 -14.34 8.01
C VAL A 223 19.12 -14.24 8.14
N TYR A 224 18.36 -15.14 7.54
CA TYR A 224 16.90 -15.12 7.62
C TYR A 224 16.40 -15.46 9.04
N ALA A 225 16.98 -16.51 9.65
CA ALA A 225 16.71 -16.87 11.04
C ALA A 225 17.12 -15.76 12.00
N PHE A 226 18.31 -15.17 11.80
CA PHE A 226 18.79 -14.05 12.62
C PHE A 226 17.86 -12.84 12.56
N VAL A 227 17.47 -12.39 11.33
CA VAL A 227 16.56 -11.25 11.17
C VAL A 227 15.21 -11.53 11.80
N ARG A 228 14.65 -12.73 11.60
CA ARG A 228 13.38 -13.12 12.23
C ARG A 228 13.46 -13.11 13.76
N TYR A 229 14.54 -13.67 14.31
CA TYR A 229 14.79 -13.66 15.75
C TYR A 229 14.92 -12.23 16.29
N LEU A 230 15.68 -11.38 15.60
CA LEU A 230 15.85 -9.99 15.99
C LEU A 230 14.51 -9.22 15.93
N SER A 231 13.77 -9.36 14.83
CA SER A 231 12.46 -8.73 14.64
C SER A 231 11.48 -9.05 15.76
N SER A 232 11.47 -10.29 16.26
CA SER A 232 10.59 -10.70 17.37
C SER A 232 10.94 -10.08 18.72
N ARG A 233 12.05 -9.36 18.83
CA ARG A 233 12.56 -8.74 20.06
C ARG A 233 12.66 -7.23 20.01
N LEU A 234 12.45 -6.64 18.85
CA LEU A 234 12.39 -5.20 18.70
C LEU A 234 11.00 -4.71 19.16
N PRO A 235 10.93 -3.57 19.87
CA PRO A 235 9.65 -2.93 20.14
C PRO A 235 8.98 -2.48 18.84
N GLU A 236 7.67 -2.41 18.86
CA GLU A 236 6.85 -1.88 17.76
C GLU A 236 7.07 -0.38 17.52
#